data_2cf241a6235904fc72912d495cf879a4
#
_entry.id   2cf241a6235904fc72912d495cf879a4
#
_cell.length_a   1.000
_cell.length_b   1.000
_cell.length_c   1.000
_cell.angle_alpha   90.00
_cell.angle_beta   90.00
_cell.angle_gamma   90.00
#
_symmetry.space_group_name_H-M   'P 1'
#
loop_
_entity.id
_entity.type
_entity.pdbx_description
1 polymer ?
#
loop_
_entity_poly.entity_id
_entity_poly.type
_entity_poly.pdbx_seq_one_letter_code
_entity_poly.pdbx_strand_id
1 'polypeptide(L)'
;APTCSEPLILGLGKLAAKYHCGVHTHLVESVWEAQEALKLFPGYGSDAEIYERAGLMDYGPSIFAHVIFPTAEDKRIMKKHGSLSVHCPDATVNIVAGIMPLQQMASEGLKIAMGSDVAGGHGIAIYRQVARAVQLSKLKEFYEPAESKTIPGLR
;
A
#
# COMPACT_ATOMS: atom_id res chain seq x y z
N ALA A 1 -1.76 -3.74 9.84
CA ALA A 1 -1.31 -4.35 11.10
C ALA A 1 -2.07 -3.82 12.34
N PRO A 2 -2.49 -2.54 12.47
CA PRO A 2 -2.94 -1.97 13.74
C PRO A 2 -4.22 -2.57 14.34
N THR A 3 -4.98 -3.34 13.58
CA THR A 3 -6.20 -4.02 14.06
C THR A 3 -5.98 -5.46 14.52
N CYS A 4 -4.74 -5.93 14.52
CA CYS A 4 -4.38 -7.30 14.86
C CYS A 4 -3.41 -7.36 16.03
N SER A 5 -3.51 -8.39 16.86
CA SER A 5 -2.44 -8.70 17.81
C SER A 5 -1.28 -9.45 17.12
N GLU A 6 -0.09 -9.35 17.67
CA GLU A 6 1.08 -10.07 17.13
C GLU A 6 0.85 -11.59 17.04
N PRO A 7 0.28 -12.29 18.06
CA PRO A 7 -0.05 -13.70 17.93
C PRO A 7 -1.01 -14.01 16.79
N LEU A 8 -1.97 -13.12 16.49
CA LEU A 8 -2.90 -13.28 15.38
C LEU A 8 -2.16 -13.18 14.04
N ILE A 9 -1.34 -12.17 13.84
CA ILE A 9 -0.56 -12.01 12.59
C ILE A 9 0.36 -13.21 12.36
N LEU A 10 1.07 -13.67 13.39
CA LEU A 10 1.91 -14.87 13.31
C LEU A 10 1.08 -16.13 13.01
N GLY A 11 -0.13 -16.23 13.57
CA GLY A 11 -1.07 -17.31 13.27
C GLY A 11 -1.54 -17.31 11.82
N LEU A 12 -1.83 -16.13 11.27
CA LEU A 12 -2.18 -15.96 9.85
C LEU A 12 -1.02 -16.36 8.91
N GLY A 13 0.22 -16.03 9.27
CA GLY A 13 1.40 -16.48 8.53
C GLY A 13 1.52 -18.00 8.48
N LYS A 14 1.28 -18.69 9.61
CA LYS A 14 1.24 -20.17 9.63
C LYS A 14 0.14 -20.74 8.75
N LEU A 15 -1.01 -20.08 8.68
CA LEU A 15 -2.10 -20.49 7.77
C LEU A 15 -1.74 -20.27 6.31
N ALA A 16 -1.14 -19.11 5.98
CA ALA A 16 -0.66 -18.84 4.63
C ALA A 16 0.36 -19.90 4.18
N ALA A 17 1.31 -20.26 5.06
CA ALA A 17 2.25 -21.35 4.81
C ALA A 17 1.57 -22.70 4.59
N LYS A 18 0.63 -23.07 5.48
CA LYS A 18 -0.09 -24.34 5.42
C LYS A 18 -0.89 -24.52 4.13
N TYR A 19 -1.51 -23.44 3.65
CA TYR A 19 -2.39 -23.49 2.48
C TYR A 19 -1.74 -22.95 1.21
N HIS A 20 -0.48 -22.51 1.27
CA HIS A 20 0.26 -21.89 0.16
C HIS A 20 -0.53 -20.78 -0.53
N CYS A 21 -1.17 -19.90 0.27
CA CYS A 21 -2.02 -18.84 -0.24
C CYS A 21 -1.37 -17.46 -0.11
N GLY A 22 -1.73 -16.56 -1.03
CA GLY A 22 -1.36 -15.15 -0.97
C GLY A 22 -2.18 -14.40 0.08
N VAL A 23 -1.81 -13.15 0.30
CA VAL A 23 -2.41 -12.27 1.30
C VAL A 23 -2.87 -10.96 0.66
N HIS A 24 -4.04 -10.48 1.08
CA HIS A 24 -4.52 -9.16 0.72
C HIS A 24 -4.87 -8.38 1.99
N THR A 25 -4.24 -7.23 2.18
CA THR A 25 -4.45 -6.37 3.34
C THR A 25 -4.08 -4.91 3.02
N HIS A 26 -4.11 -4.02 4.03
CA HIS A 26 -3.74 -2.61 3.93
C HIS A 26 -2.28 -2.41 4.37
N LEU A 27 -1.63 -1.37 3.88
CA LEU A 27 -0.28 -1.00 4.29
C LEU A 27 -0.12 0.52 4.23
N VAL A 28 0.28 1.13 5.33
CA VAL A 28 0.63 2.55 5.46
C VAL A 28 -0.34 3.51 4.75
N GLU A 29 -1.63 3.32 4.99
CA GLU A 29 -2.69 4.14 4.41
C GLU A 29 -2.68 5.57 4.95
N SER A 30 -2.30 5.74 6.21
CA SER A 30 -2.18 7.06 6.84
C SER A 30 -0.92 7.15 7.70
N VAL A 31 -0.50 8.38 7.98
CA VAL A 31 0.62 8.63 8.92
C VAL A 31 0.31 8.07 10.30
N TRP A 32 -0.94 8.21 10.75
CA TRP A 32 -1.38 7.64 12.04
C TRP A 32 -1.26 6.12 12.05
N GLU A 33 -1.74 5.45 11.00
CA GLU A 33 -1.65 3.99 10.88
C GLU A 33 -0.21 3.48 10.97
N ALA A 34 0.69 4.10 10.19
CA ALA A 34 2.11 3.73 10.20
C ALA A 34 2.74 3.87 11.59
N GLN A 35 2.42 4.96 12.29
CA GLN A 35 2.92 5.20 13.65
C GLN A 35 2.32 4.22 14.67
N GLU A 36 1.01 3.95 14.57
CA GLU A 36 0.31 3.06 15.49
C GLU A 36 0.74 1.60 15.32
N ALA A 37 0.94 1.16 14.07
CA ALA A 37 1.48 -0.17 13.80
C ALA A 37 2.80 -0.40 14.53
N LEU A 38 3.74 0.54 14.46
CA LEU A 38 5.04 0.41 15.13
C LEU A 38 4.98 0.51 16.66
N LYS A 39 3.97 1.16 17.23
CA LYS A 39 3.72 1.14 18.69
C LYS A 39 3.20 -0.21 19.15
N LEU A 40 2.28 -0.80 18.38
CA LEU A 40 1.68 -2.09 18.70
C LEU A 40 2.62 -3.27 18.44
N PHE A 41 3.58 -3.08 17.53
CA PHE A 41 4.60 -4.07 17.19
C PHE A 41 6.01 -3.53 17.51
N PRO A 42 6.37 -3.40 18.79
CA PRO A 42 7.68 -2.89 19.19
C PRO A 42 8.79 -3.86 18.73
N GLY A 43 9.86 -3.32 18.16
CA GLY A 43 10.97 -4.10 17.61
C GLY A 43 10.89 -4.38 16.11
N TYR A 44 9.87 -3.85 15.42
CA TYR A 44 9.80 -3.81 13.97
C TYR A 44 10.17 -2.41 13.47
N GLY A 45 10.86 -2.33 12.34
CA GLY A 45 11.35 -1.07 11.78
C GLY A 45 10.41 -0.44 10.75
N SER A 46 9.44 -1.21 10.22
CA SER A 46 8.45 -0.74 9.26
C SER A 46 7.18 -1.59 9.29
N ASP A 47 6.10 -1.07 8.71
CA ASP A 47 4.81 -1.80 8.67
C ASP A 47 4.92 -3.06 7.78
N ALA A 48 5.63 -2.98 6.65
CA ALA A 48 5.87 -4.15 5.79
C ALA A 48 6.69 -5.24 6.49
N GLU A 49 7.61 -4.87 7.39
CA GLU A 49 8.42 -5.84 8.12
C GLU A 49 7.56 -6.72 9.07
N ILE A 50 6.45 -6.18 9.58
CA ILE A 50 5.51 -6.95 10.41
C ILE A 50 4.95 -8.12 9.60
N TYR A 51 4.53 -7.88 8.37
CA TYR A 51 4.00 -8.91 7.47
C TYR A 51 5.10 -9.86 6.97
N GLU A 52 6.30 -9.34 6.68
CA GLU A 52 7.45 -10.16 6.26
C GLU A 52 7.85 -11.16 7.34
N ARG A 53 8.07 -10.70 8.57
CA ARG A 53 8.46 -11.60 9.69
C ARG A 53 7.38 -12.59 10.07
N ALA A 54 6.12 -12.27 9.81
CA ALA A 54 5.02 -13.22 10.00
C ALA A 54 4.95 -14.28 8.88
N GLY A 55 5.75 -14.18 7.82
CA GLY A 55 5.72 -15.11 6.68
C GLY A 55 4.51 -14.91 5.77
N LEU A 56 3.84 -13.77 5.85
CA LEU A 56 2.64 -13.46 5.06
C LEU A 56 2.95 -13.07 3.60
N MET A 57 4.24 -12.89 3.27
CA MET A 57 4.67 -12.48 1.93
C MET A 57 5.38 -13.60 1.15
N ASP A 58 5.44 -14.84 1.69
CA ASP A 58 6.32 -15.89 1.17
C ASP A 58 5.62 -16.88 0.21
N TYR A 59 4.30 -17.07 0.32
CA TYR A 59 3.60 -18.22 -0.28
C TYR A 59 2.66 -17.88 -1.43
N GLY A 60 2.60 -16.66 -1.88
CA GLY A 60 1.73 -16.26 -2.97
C GLY A 60 1.81 -14.76 -3.18
N PRO A 61 0.97 -14.20 -4.06
CA PRO A 61 0.98 -12.76 -4.23
C PRO A 61 0.58 -12.07 -2.93
N SER A 62 1.43 -11.18 -2.45
CA SER A 62 1.09 -10.25 -1.38
C SER A 62 0.58 -8.95 -2.00
N ILE A 63 -0.65 -8.58 -1.67
CA ILE A 63 -1.37 -7.44 -2.23
C ILE A 63 -1.65 -6.46 -1.10
N PHE A 64 -1.12 -5.25 -1.22
CA PHE A 64 -1.27 -4.20 -0.22
C PHE A 64 -2.07 -3.03 -0.77
N ALA A 65 -3.23 -2.76 -0.17
CA ALA A 65 -4.04 -1.61 -0.50
C ALA A 65 -3.41 -0.32 0.03
N HIS A 66 -3.64 0.76 -0.68
CA HIS A 66 -3.24 2.15 -0.44
C HIS A 66 -1.75 2.43 -0.62
N VAL A 67 -0.88 2.04 0.31
CA VAL A 67 0.58 2.27 0.27
C VAL A 67 0.90 3.76 0.02
N ILE A 68 0.31 4.65 0.84
CA ILE A 68 0.40 6.11 0.63
C ILE A 68 1.68 6.68 1.22
N PHE A 69 2.13 6.16 2.37
CA PHE A 69 3.28 6.66 3.11
C PHE A 69 4.38 5.61 3.32
N PRO A 70 4.81 4.88 2.25
CA PRO A 70 5.80 3.83 2.41
C PRO A 70 7.17 4.41 2.73
N THR A 71 7.82 3.86 3.74
CA THR A 71 9.23 4.11 4.03
C THR A 71 10.13 3.48 2.97
N ALA A 72 11.42 3.81 2.97
CA ALA A 72 12.40 3.15 2.11
C ALA A 72 12.47 1.63 2.40
N GLU A 73 12.29 1.25 3.66
CA GLU A 73 12.30 -0.16 4.08
C GLU A 73 11.04 -0.90 3.61
N ASP A 74 9.85 -0.29 3.73
CA ASP A 74 8.62 -0.88 3.18
C ASP A 74 8.79 -1.18 1.68
N LYS A 75 9.28 -0.20 0.92
CA LYS A 75 9.52 -0.32 -0.52
C LYS A 75 10.56 -1.41 -0.84
N ARG A 76 11.62 -1.53 -0.05
CA ARG A 76 12.65 -2.58 -0.19
C ARG A 76 12.05 -3.97 0.00
N ILE A 77 11.27 -4.16 1.08
CA ILE A 77 10.60 -5.42 1.41
C ILE A 77 9.59 -5.78 0.31
N MET A 78 8.73 -4.84 -0.09
CA MET A 78 7.75 -5.07 -1.14
C MET A 78 8.41 -5.50 -2.46
N LYS A 79 9.52 -4.88 -2.84
CA LYS A 79 10.28 -5.28 -4.05
C LYS A 79 10.87 -6.67 -3.91
N LYS A 80 11.47 -7.00 -2.77
CA LYS A 80 12.05 -8.32 -2.49
C LYS A 80 11.03 -9.43 -2.71
N HIS A 81 9.79 -9.26 -2.24
CA HIS A 81 8.71 -10.25 -2.35
C HIS A 81 7.87 -10.10 -3.62
N GLY A 82 8.15 -9.09 -4.45
CA GLY A 82 7.35 -8.82 -5.65
C GLY A 82 5.91 -8.43 -5.37
N SER A 83 5.67 -7.85 -4.20
CA SER A 83 4.35 -7.42 -3.72
C SER A 83 3.70 -6.38 -4.62
N LEU A 84 2.37 -6.39 -4.63
CA LEU A 84 1.56 -5.47 -5.42
C LEU A 84 1.01 -4.35 -4.53
N SER A 85 1.28 -3.10 -4.91
CA SER A 85 0.67 -1.91 -4.32
C SER A 85 -0.63 -1.59 -5.07
N VAL A 86 -1.75 -1.54 -4.37
CA VAL A 86 -3.04 -1.22 -5.00
C VAL A 86 -3.45 0.20 -4.66
N HIS A 87 -3.39 1.09 -5.65
CA HIS A 87 -3.82 2.47 -5.50
C HIS A 87 -5.35 2.58 -5.57
N CYS A 88 -5.95 3.15 -4.52
CA CYS A 88 -7.40 3.35 -4.36
C CYS A 88 -7.73 4.85 -4.27
N PRO A 89 -7.61 5.61 -5.38
CA PRO A 89 -7.59 7.07 -5.34
C PRO A 89 -8.91 7.71 -4.88
N ASP A 90 -10.07 7.13 -5.18
CA ASP A 90 -11.35 7.68 -4.71
C ASP A 90 -11.49 7.53 -3.20
N ALA A 91 -11.15 6.36 -2.65
CA ALA A 91 -11.19 6.13 -1.20
C ALA A 91 -10.22 7.07 -0.47
N THR A 92 -8.98 7.15 -0.96
CA THR A 92 -7.93 8.02 -0.42
C THR A 92 -8.39 9.49 -0.30
N VAL A 93 -9.05 10.01 -1.34
CA VAL A 93 -9.61 11.39 -1.32
C VAL A 93 -10.77 11.50 -0.34
N ASN A 94 -11.66 10.51 -0.35
CA ASN A 94 -12.88 10.52 0.44
C ASN A 94 -12.61 10.55 1.95
N ILE A 95 -11.61 9.79 2.41
CA ILE A 95 -11.22 9.75 3.82
C ILE A 95 -10.06 10.69 4.18
N VAL A 96 -9.58 11.47 3.21
CA VAL A 96 -8.48 12.44 3.39
C VAL A 96 -7.19 11.76 3.90
N ALA A 97 -6.91 10.54 3.45
CA ALA A 97 -5.74 9.77 3.90
C ALA A 97 -4.41 10.33 3.36
N GLY A 98 -4.42 10.86 2.12
CA GLY A 98 -3.23 11.38 1.45
C GLY A 98 -3.21 11.08 -0.05
N ILE A 99 -2.11 11.33 -0.71
CA ILE A 99 -1.94 11.02 -2.14
C ILE A 99 -0.74 10.08 -2.30
N MET A 100 -0.98 8.87 -2.80
CA MET A 100 0.06 7.89 -3.10
C MET A 100 1.13 8.51 -4.02
N PRO A 101 2.44 8.34 -3.73
CA PRO A 101 3.53 8.81 -4.60
C PRO A 101 3.70 7.87 -5.81
N LEU A 102 2.64 7.76 -6.61
CA LEU A 102 2.46 6.76 -7.67
C LEU A 102 3.62 6.73 -8.66
N GLN A 103 4.04 7.89 -9.16
CA GLN A 103 5.11 7.94 -10.14
C GLN A 103 6.47 7.60 -9.55
N GLN A 104 6.74 8.08 -8.35
CA GLN A 104 7.98 7.75 -7.66
C GLN A 104 8.08 6.23 -7.45
N MET A 105 7.01 5.61 -6.93
CA MET A 105 6.97 4.17 -6.70
C MET A 105 7.14 3.38 -8.00
N ALA A 106 6.49 3.81 -9.08
CA ALA A 106 6.64 3.19 -10.40
C ALA A 106 8.08 3.31 -10.92
N SER A 107 8.70 4.50 -10.81
CA SER A 107 10.08 4.72 -11.24
C SER A 107 11.11 3.93 -10.41
N GLU A 108 10.78 3.65 -9.16
CA GLU A 108 11.58 2.79 -8.27
C GLU A 108 11.35 1.29 -8.52
N GLY A 109 10.45 0.92 -9.45
CA GLY A 109 10.20 -0.45 -9.86
C GLY A 109 9.24 -1.25 -8.97
N LEU A 110 8.40 -0.57 -8.16
CA LEU A 110 7.32 -1.25 -7.46
C LEU A 110 6.20 -1.63 -8.43
N LYS A 111 5.57 -2.76 -8.16
CA LYS A 111 4.40 -3.20 -8.93
C LYS A 111 3.16 -2.47 -8.42
N ILE A 112 2.40 -1.86 -9.33
CA ILE A 112 1.23 -1.06 -8.99
C ILE A 112 0.00 -1.58 -9.73
N ALA A 113 -1.10 -1.65 -9.02
CA ALA A 113 -2.43 -1.92 -9.58
C ALA A 113 -3.42 -0.85 -9.11
N MET A 114 -4.62 -0.89 -9.68
CA MET A 114 -5.71 0.00 -9.32
C MET A 114 -6.78 -0.77 -8.57
N GLY A 115 -7.30 -0.19 -7.50
CA GLY A 115 -8.42 -0.70 -6.73
C GLY A 115 -9.53 0.33 -6.60
N SER A 116 -10.77 -0.14 -6.43
CA SER A 116 -11.92 0.74 -6.20
C SER A 116 -12.09 1.07 -4.73
N ASP A 117 -11.74 0.12 -3.85
CA ASP A 117 -12.05 0.21 -2.42
C ASP A 117 -13.51 0.69 -2.22
N VAL A 118 -14.43 0.00 -2.89
CA VAL A 118 -15.85 0.38 -2.89
C VAL A 118 -16.41 0.39 -1.48
N ALA A 119 -17.16 1.45 -1.17
CA ALA A 119 -17.64 1.93 0.11
C ALA A 119 -16.68 2.90 0.85
N GLY A 120 -15.37 2.74 0.79
CA GLY A 120 -14.40 3.82 1.04
C GLY A 120 -14.37 4.80 -0.16
N GLY A 121 -14.28 4.26 -1.38
CA GLY A 121 -14.47 4.99 -2.63
C GLY A 121 -15.91 4.99 -3.12
N HIS A 122 -16.25 5.91 -4.05
CA HIS A 122 -17.61 6.15 -4.51
C HIS A 122 -18.13 5.15 -5.57
N GLY A 123 -17.26 4.36 -6.19
CA GLY A 123 -17.69 3.49 -7.28
C GLY A 123 -16.72 2.37 -7.60
N ILE A 124 -17.26 1.31 -8.25
CA ILE A 124 -16.53 0.08 -8.57
C ILE A 124 -15.77 0.15 -9.90
N ALA A 125 -15.98 1.19 -10.71
CA ALA A 125 -15.44 1.26 -12.07
C ALA A 125 -13.95 1.61 -12.08
N ILE A 126 -13.10 0.64 -12.35
CA ILE A 126 -11.63 0.78 -12.32
C ILE A 126 -11.12 1.86 -13.29
N TYR A 127 -11.72 2.03 -14.48
CA TYR A 127 -11.32 3.09 -15.40
C TYR A 127 -11.48 4.50 -14.80
N ARG A 128 -12.45 4.71 -13.89
CA ARG A 128 -12.60 5.98 -13.15
C ARG A 128 -11.48 6.14 -12.15
N GLN A 129 -11.04 5.07 -11.49
CA GLN A 129 -9.90 5.09 -10.59
C GLN A 129 -8.61 5.48 -11.33
N VAL A 130 -8.41 4.97 -12.55
CA VAL A 130 -7.26 5.39 -13.39
C VAL A 130 -7.31 6.89 -13.68
N ALA A 131 -8.45 7.43 -14.09
CA ALA A 131 -8.60 8.87 -14.33
C ALA A 131 -8.32 9.70 -13.06
N ARG A 132 -8.85 9.26 -11.92
CA ARG A 132 -8.62 9.90 -10.62
C ARG A 132 -7.14 9.85 -10.21
N ALA A 133 -6.47 8.72 -10.41
CA ALA A 133 -5.05 8.56 -10.12
C ALA A 133 -4.19 9.57 -10.89
N VAL A 134 -4.49 9.78 -12.19
CA VAL A 134 -3.82 10.80 -13.01
C VAL A 134 -4.07 12.22 -12.47
N GLN A 135 -5.31 12.53 -12.10
CA GLN A 135 -5.66 13.84 -11.54
C GLN A 135 -4.90 14.10 -10.23
N LEU A 136 -4.89 13.11 -9.31
CA LEU A 136 -4.19 13.23 -8.04
C LEU A 136 -2.67 13.31 -8.20
N SER A 137 -2.09 12.56 -9.14
CA SER A 137 -0.65 12.66 -9.44
C SER A 137 -0.27 14.06 -9.92
N LYS A 138 -1.12 14.70 -10.74
CA LYS A 138 -0.90 16.10 -11.17
C LYS A 138 -1.03 17.08 -10.02
N LEU A 139 -2.01 16.89 -9.14
CA LEU A 139 -2.15 17.73 -7.94
C LEU A 139 -0.95 17.58 -7.00
N LYS A 140 -0.49 16.35 -6.78
CA LYS A 140 0.70 16.09 -5.97
C LYS A 140 1.94 16.76 -6.58
N GLU A 141 2.14 16.65 -7.89
CA GLU A 141 3.23 17.34 -8.60
C GLU A 141 3.16 18.87 -8.46
N PHE A 142 1.95 19.42 -8.47
CA PHE A 142 1.75 20.86 -8.32
C PHE A 142 2.10 21.37 -6.92
N TYR A 143 1.66 20.65 -5.88
CA TYR A 143 1.86 21.06 -4.48
C TYR A 143 3.20 20.59 -3.89
N GLU A 144 3.74 19.46 -4.38
CA GLU A 144 4.95 18.82 -3.89
C GLU A 144 5.90 18.45 -5.05
N PRO A 145 6.38 19.43 -5.85
CA PRO A 145 7.05 19.15 -7.12
C PRO A 145 8.39 18.40 -6.98
N ALA A 146 9.02 18.46 -5.81
CA ALA A 146 10.28 17.74 -5.54
C ALA A 146 10.06 16.21 -5.36
N GLU A 147 8.86 15.79 -5.02
CA GLU A 147 8.54 14.40 -4.69
C GLU A 147 7.67 13.70 -5.74
N SER A 148 7.08 14.46 -6.64
CA SER A 148 6.07 13.94 -7.55
C SER A 148 6.24 14.45 -8.98
N LYS A 149 6.24 13.52 -9.92
CA LYS A 149 6.13 13.81 -11.36
C LYS A 149 4.94 13.06 -11.92
N THR A 150 4.23 13.63 -12.88
CA THR A 150 3.13 12.92 -13.59
C THR A 150 3.67 11.74 -14.40
N ILE A 151 2.86 10.72 -14.56
CA ILE A 151 3.22 9.57 -15.41
C ILE A 151 3.41 10.06 -16.86
N PRO A 152 4.58 9.80 -17.48
CA PRO A 152 4.83 10.19 -18.87
C PRO A 152 3.75 9.59 -19.79
N GLY A 153 3.22 10.39 -20.72
CA GLY A 153 2.19 9.95 -21.65
C GLY A 153 0.74 10.08 -21.17
N LEU A 154 0.51 10.44 -19.91
CA LEU A 154 -0.82 10.68 -19.35
C LEU A 154 -1.13 12.18 -19.14
N ARG A 155 -0.52 13.04 -19.96
CA ARG A 155 -0.77 14.49 -19.94
C ARG A 155 -2.00 14.86 -20.77
#